data_110e5724d186b61b5d2720d3ee6b877e
#
_entry.id   110e5724d186b61b5d2720d3ee6b877e
#
_cell.length_a   1.000
_cell.length_b   1.000
_cell.length_c   1.000
_cell.angle_alpha   90.00
_cell.angle_beta   90.00
_cell.angle_gamma   90.00
#
_symmetry.space_group_name_H-M   'P 1'
#
loop_
_entity.id
_entity.type
_entity.pdbx_description
1 polymer ?
#
loop_
_entity_poly.entity_id
_entity_poly.type
_entity_poly.pdbx_seq_one_letter_code
_entity_poly.pdbx_strand_id
1 'polypeptide(L)'
;MRKKLMAGPYLLWMLVFTIVPLLFVFYYGFTSSDGAFTFSNITAIFEKIHIQALGLSLLLAVITTAVCLLLAYPLALILSKSAAKNRSFVIFIFILPMWINFLLRIIAIRMLLSDNGILNSVLSALNLPNFSIMYTPAAIVIGMVYDYFPFMVLPIYNALIKIDPNLLEAAGDLGATPGRTFRKIIFPLSVPGVISGITMVFVPSISEFVIADILGGGKVLLIGNIIEQEFNQGNNWHLGSGISIVLMIFIFVSMMIGEMKGSGEEASLW
;
A
#
# COMPACT_ATOMS: atom_id res chain seq x y z
N MET A 1 4.25 -39.15 -8.09
CA MET A 1 5.31 -38.55 -8.95
C MET A 1 4.77 -37.50 -9.95
N ARG A 2 3.68 -37.75 -10.70
CA ARG A 2 3.11 -36.80 -11.69
C ARG A 2 2.80 -35.40 -11.15
N LYS A 3 2.25 -35.26 -9.94
CA LYS A 3 1.94 -33.92 -9.34
C LYS A 3 3.17 -33.06 -9.07
N LYS A 4 4.34 -33.64 -8.77
CA LYS A 4 5.59 -32.92 -8.60
C LYS A 4 6.19 -32.43 -9.93
N LEU A 5 5.94 -33.17 -11.02
CA LEU A 5 6.40 -32.78 -12.36
C LEU A 5 5.60 -31.58 -12.90
N MET A 6 4.32 -31.47 -12.57
CA MET A 6 3.45 -30.35 -12.97
C MET A 6 3.82 -29.02 -12.29
N ALA A 7 4.44 -29.08 -11.11
CA ALA A 7 4.96 -27.89 -10.43
C ALA A 7 6.32 -27.43 -10.97
N GLY A 8 7.02 -28.26 -11.77
CA GLY A 8 8.36 -27.97 -12.29
C GLY A 8 8.48 -26.64 -13.05
N PRO A 9 7.63 -26.35 -14.05
CA PRO A 9 7.68 -25.09 -14.78
C PRO A 9 7.50 -23.85 -13.87
N TYR A 10 6.58 -23.94 -12.90
CA TYR A 10 6.35 -22.86 -11.92
C TYR A 10 7.57 -22.67 -11.01
N LEU A 11 8.13 -23.75 -10.49
CA LEU A 11 9.33 -23.68 -9.64
C LEU A 11 10.54 -23.12 -10.41
N LEU A 12 10.72 -23.50 -11.67
CA LEU A 12 11.77 -22.95 -12.52
C LEU A 12 11.55 -21.46 -12.74
N TRP A 13 10.34 -21.05 -13.07
CA TRP A 13 9.98 -19.63 -13.24
C TRP A 13 10.25 -18.82 -11.96
N MET A 14 9.80 -19.31 -10.81
CA MET A 14 10.02 -18.67 -9.52
C MET A 14 11.52 -18.55 -9.20
N LEU A 15 12.32 -19.60 -9.47
CA LEU A 15 13.75 -19.59 -9.23
C LEU A 15 14.43 -18.53 -10.12
N VAL A 16 14.14 -18.51 -11.42
CA VAL A 16 14.80 -17.63 -12.38
C VAL A 16 14.37 -16.17 -12.18
N PHE A 17 13.07 -15.89 -11.99
CA PHE A 17 12.56 -14.52 -11.98
C PHE A 17 12.39 -13.91 -10.58
N THR A 18 12.47 -14.71 -9.52
CA THR A 18 12.39 -14.20 -8.15
C THR A 18 13.68 -14.40 -7.38
N ILE A 19 14.19 -15.65 -7.33
CA ILE A 19 15.35 -15.97 -6.49
C ILE A 19 16.64 -15.39 -7.09
N VAL A 20 16.87 -15.56 -8.40
CA VAL A 20 18.09 -15.04 -9.04
C VAL A 20 18.24 -13.52 -8.90
N PRO A 21 17.22 -12.68 -9.21
CA PRO A 21 17.32 -11.24 -8.96
C PRO A 21 17.57 -10.88 -7.49
N LEU A 22 16.92 -11.57 -6.55
CA LEU A 22 17.19 -11.36 -5.13
C LEU A 22 18.63 -11.68 -4.75
N LEU A 23 19.19 -12.76 -5.28
CA LEU A 23 20.60 -13.10 -5.06
C LEU A 23 21.54 -12.01 -5.62
N PHE A 24 21.22 -11.40 -6.77
CA PHE A 24 21.99 -10.27 -7.28
C PHE A 24 21.90 -9.06 -6.34
N VAL A 25 20.71 -8.73 -5.82
CA VAL A 25 20.56 -7.64 -4.85
C VAL A 25 21.39 -7.92 -3.59
N PHE A 26 21.38 -9.15 -3.07
CA PHE A 26 22.25 -9.53 -1.95
C PHE A 26 23.73 -9.45 -2.31
N TYR A 27 24.12 -9.97 -3.45
CA TYR A 27 25.52 -9.93 -3.92
C TYR A 27 26.02 -8.48 -4.01
N TYR A 28 25.33 -7.62 -4.74
CA TYR A 28 25.72 -6.22 -4.89
C TYR A 28 25.64 -5.43 -3.58
N GLY A 29 24.63 -5.69 -2.75
CA GLY A 29 24.48 -5.00 -1.47
C GLY A 29 25.60 -5.27 -0.47
N PHE A 30 26.21 -6.46 -0.53
CA PHE A 30 27.32 -6.86 0.34
C PHE A 30 28.70 -6.80 -0.32
N THR A 31 28.81 -6.30 -1.56
CA THR A 31 30.09 -6.16 -2.25
C THR A 31 30.35 -4.71 -2.65
N SER A 32 31.65 -4.34 -2.71
CA SER A 32 32.11 -3.08 -3.30
C SER A 32 32.32 -3.23 -4.79
N SER A 33 32.53 -2.12 -5.52
CA SER A 33 32.92 -2.10 -6.94
C SER A 33 34.17 -2.93 -7.24
N ASP A 34 35.06 -3.10 -6.28
CA ASP A 34 36.26 -3.91 -6.38
C ASP A 34 36.01 -5.41 -6.10
N GLY A 35 34.75 -5.81 -5.85
CA GLY A 35 34.36 -7.18 -5.49
C GLY A 35 34.67 -7.58 -4.06
N ALA A 36 35.20 -6.70 -3.22
CA ALA A 36 35.46 -6.97 -1.81
C ALA A 36 34.17 -6.95 -0.99
N PHE A 37 34.09 -7.83 0.00
CA PHE A 37 32.93 -7.84 0.91
C PHE A 37 32.91 -6.59 1.79
N THR A 38 31.75 -5.93 1.86
CA THR A 38 31.58 -4.69 2.63
C THR A 38 30.15 -4.55 3.17
N PHE A 39 30.03 -3.85 4.31
CA PHE A 39 28.76 -3.40 4.87
C PHE A 39 28.48 -1.91 4.56
N SER A 40 29.37 -1.21 3.87
CA SER A 40 29.24 0.24 3.63
C SER A 40 27.96 0.61 2.90
N ASN A 41 27.53 -0.22 1.93
CA ASN A 41 26.29 0.02 1.19
C ASN A 41 25.03 -0.07 2.06
N ILE A 42 25.04 -0.95 3.06
CA ILE A 42 23.95 -1.12 4.03
C ILE A 42 23.97 0.04 5.04
N THR A 43 25.15 0.41 5.54
CA THR A 43 25.29 1.51 6.52
C THR A 43 25.04 2.88 5.89
N ALA A 44 25.11 3.02 4.57
CA ALA A 44 24.75 4.23 3.83
C ALA A 44 23.32 4.70 4.11
N ILE A 45 22.40 3.82 4.56
CA ILE A 45 21.03 4.23 4.98
C ILE A 45 21.07 5.29 6.10
N PHE A 46 22.12 5.32 6.92
CA PHE A 46 22.28 6.30 8.00
C PHE A 46 22.78 7.66 7.53
N GLU A 47 23.13 7.81 6.28
CA GLU A 47 23.41 9.13 5.71
C GLU A 47 22.18 10.02 5.79
N LYS A 48 22.41 11.31 6.03
CA LYS A 48 21.34 12.28 6.29
C LYS A 48 20.25 12.28 5.21
N ILE A 49 20.62 12.17 3.94
CA ILE A 49 19.69 12.18 2.82
C ILE A 49 18.81 10.92 2.81
N HIS A 50 19.39 9.75 3.03
CA HIS A 50 18.69 8.47 3.01
C HIS A 50 17.73 8.32 4.19
N ILE A 51 18.17 8.69 5.41
CA ILE A 51 17.32 8.60 6.60
C ILE A 51 16.17 9.61 6.56
N GLN A 52 16.39 10.79 5.99
CA GLN A 52 15.31 11.76 5.77
C GLN A 52 14.30 11.27 4.75
N ALA A 53 14.75 10.71 3.62
CA ALA A 53 13.88 10.13 2.61
C ALA A 53 13.10 8.93 3.15
N LEU A 54 13.74 8.04 3.91
CA LEU A 54 13.09 6.93 4.58
C LEU A 54 12.02 7.41 5.58
N GLY A 55 12.37 8.40 6.42
CA GLY A 55 11.45 8.99 7.39
C GLY A 55 10.23 9.62 6.71
N LEU A 56 10.44 10.32 5.59
CA LEU A 56 9.35 10.90 4.80
C LEU A 56 8.49 9.82 4.14
N SER A 57 9.11 8.77 3.55
CA SER A 57 8.38 7.64 2.98
C SER A 57 7.48 6.95 4.01
N LEU A 58 8.01 6.72 5.21
CA LEU A 58 7.24 6.13 6.32
C LEU A 58 6.07 7.02 6.74
N LEU A 59 6.32 8.32 6.88
CA LEU A 59 5.27 9.28 7.23
C LEU A 59 4.14 9.28 6.20
N LEU A 60 4.48 9.36 4.91
CA LEU A 60 3.48 9.39 3.85
C LEU A 60 2.75 8.04 3.73
N ALA A 61 3.45 6.91 3.92
CA ALA A 61 2.83 5.59 3.94
C ALA A 61 1.83 5.43 5.10
N VAL A 62 2.17 5.91 6.31
CA VAL A 62 1.25 5.91 7.46
C VAL A 62 0.04 6.80 7.20
N ILE A 63 0.24 8.02 6.71
CA ILE A 63 -0.86 8.95 6.40
C ILE A 63 -1.77 8.34 5.32
N THR A 64 -1.20 7.82 4.23
CA THR A 64 -1.96 7.17 3.15
C THR A 64 -2.78 6.00 3.68
N THR A 65 -2.17 5.13 4.47
CA THR A 65 -2.85 3.97 5.07
C THR A 65 -3.97 4.39 5.99
N ALA A 66 -3.74 5.40 6.84
CA ALA A 66 -4.76 5.92 7.75
C ALA A 66 -5.94 6.55 7.00
N VAL A 67 -5.67 7.35 5.96
CA VAL A 67 -6.72 7.96 5.13
C VAL A 67 -7.49 6.88 4.36
N CYS A 68 -6.79 5.92 3.75
CA CYS A 68 -7.45 4.77 3.10
C CYS A 68 -8.36 4.02 4.07
N LEU A 69 -7.90 3.72 5.28
CA LEU A 69 -8.69 3.01 6.29
C LEU A 69 -9.92 3.80 6.71
N LEU A 70 -9.77 5.08 6.99
CA LEU A 70 -10.87 5.97 7.40
C LEU A 70 -11.97 6.06 6.34
N LEU A 71 -11.60 6.04 5.07
CA LEU A 71 -12.56 6.09 3.96
C LEU A 71 -13.09 4.71 3.60
N ALA A 72 -12.23 3.68 3.58
CA ALA A 72 -12.56 2.33 3.15
C ALA A 72 -13.47 1.59 4.13
N TYR A 73 -13.26 1.75 5.43
CA TYR A 73 -14.02 1.00 6.42
C TYR A 73 -15.53 1.36 6.42
N PRO A 74 -15.95 2.64 6.48
CA PRO A 74 -17.36 3.00 6.35
C PRO A 74 -17.96 2.55 5.02
N LEU A 75 -17.21 2.70 3.92
CA LEU A 75 -17.64 2.28 2.62
C LEU A 75 -17.87 0.76 2.55
N ALA A 76 -16.90 -0.04 3.00
CA ALA A 76 -17.02 -1.50 3.05
C ALA A 76 -18.21 -1.96 3.92
N LEU A 77 -18.45 -1.25 5.06
CA LEU A 77 -19.59 -1.52 5.92
C LEU A 77 -20.93 -1.23 5.24
N ILE A 78 -21.04 -0.14 4.50
CA ILE A 78 -22.24 0.18 3.71
C ILE A 78 -22.47 -0.87 2.64
N LEU A 79 -21.40 -1.24 1.91
CA LEU A 79 -21.46 -2.23 0.85
C LEU A 79 -21.83 -3.63 1.34
N SER A 80 -21.32 -4.02 2.52
CA SER A 80 -21.60 -5.35 3.11
C SER A 80 -23.08 -5.52 3.46
N LYS A 81 -23.78 -4.42 3.76
CA LYS A 81 -25.23 -4.39 4.07
C LYS A 81 -26.12 -4.31 2.82
N SER A 82 -25.55 -4.04 1.65
CA SER A 82 -26.32 -3.96 0.40
C SER A 82 -26.91 -5.31 0.00
N ALA A 83 -28.06 -5.28 -0.68
CA ALA A 83 -28.71 -6.50 -1.17
C ALA A 83 -27.78 -7.33 -2.04
N ALA A 84 -27.82 -8.66 -1.87
CA ALA A 84 -26.91 -9.62 -2.54
C ALA A 84 -26.83 -9.43 -4.06
N LYS A 85 -27.93 -9.01 -4.70
CA LYS A 85 -28.02 -8.79 -6.15
C LYS A 85 -27.09 -7.66 -6.64
N ASN A 86 -26.81 -6.66 -5.81
CA ASN A 86 -26.00 -5.49 -6.19
C ASN A 86 -24.54 -5.58 -5.74
N ARG A 87 -24.18 -6.53 -4.87
CA ARG A 87 -22.84 -6.65 -4.28
C ARG A 87 -21.74 -6.80 -5.33
N SER A 88 -21.93 -7.74 -6.28
CA SER A 88 -20.94 -8.01 -7.34
C SER A 88 -20.73 -6.81 -8.25
N PHE A 89 -21.81 -6.08 -8.58
CA PHE A 89 -21.72 -4.90 -9.44
C PHE A 89 -20.98 -3.74 -8.76
N VAL A 90 -21.22 -3.53 -7.47
CA VAL A 90 -20.55 -2.44 -6.73
C VAL A 90 -19.06 -2.74 -6.57
N ILE A 91 -18.68 -3.98 -6.22
CA ILE A 91 -17.27 -4.39 -6.16
C ILE A 91 -16.61 -4.17 -7.53
N PHE A 92 -17.28 -4.55 -8.62
CA PHE A 92 -16.78 -4.38 -9.98
C PHE A 92 -16.46 -2.90 -10.27
N ILE A 93 -17.31 -1.96 -9.86
CA ILE A 93 -17.07 -0.51 -10.02
C ILE A 93 -15.76 -0.08 -9.32
N PHE A 94 -15.44 -0.64 -8.14
CA PHE A 94 -14.19 -0.32 -7.44
C PHE A 94 -12.96 -0.94 -8.09
N ILE A 95 -13.12 -2.11 -8.72
CA ILE A 95 -12.01 -2.78 -9.42
C ILE A 95 -11.80 -2.21 -10.82
N LEU A 96 -12.84 -1.69 -11.46
CA LEU A 96 -12.77 -1.20 -12.84
C LEU A 96 -11.67 -0.15 -13.06
N PRO A 97 -11.45 0.85 -12.20
CA PRO A 97 -10.32 1.78 -12.35
C PRO A 97 -8.96 1.09 -12.35
N MET A 98 -8.82 -0.07 -11.69
CA MET A 98 -7.54 -0.80 -11.64
C MET A 98 -7.17 -1.44 -13.00
N TRP A 99 -8.12 -1.60 -13.91
CA TRP A 99 -7.86 -2.10 -15.27
C TRP A 99 -7.25 -1.04 -16.18
N ILE A 100 -7.35 0.24 -15.80
CA ILE A 100 -6.66 1.32 -16.49
C ILE A 100 -5.17 1.26 -16.14
N ASN A 101 -4.32 1.50 -17.13
CA ASN A 101 -2.87 1.57 -16.92
C ASN A 101 -2.53 2.53 -15.77
N PHE A 102 -1.67 2.07 -14.85
CA PHE A 102 -1.25 2.80 -13.66
C PHE A 102 -0.72 4.22 -13.98
N LEU A 103 0.21 4.32 -14.95
CA LEU A 103 0.80 5.61 -15.32
C LEU A 103 -0.24 6.60 -15.84
N LEU A 104 -1.18 6.13 -16.67
CA LEU A 104 -2.25 6.99 -17.19
C LEU A 104 -3.14 7.51 -16.07
N ARG A 105 -3.42 6.70 -15.06
CA ARG A 105 -4.19 7.14 -13.87
C ARG A 105 -3.47 8.26 -13.13
N ILE A 106 -2.17 8.10 -12.87
CA ILE A 106 -1.40 9.11 -12.13
C ILE A 106 -1.22 10.39 -12.95
N ILE A 107 -1.01 10.28 -14.28
CA ILE A 107 -0.98 11.44 -15.16
C ILE A 107 -2.34 12.16 -15.16
N ALA A 108 -3.45 11.45 -15.16
CA ALA A 108 -4.78 12.06 -15.06
C ALA A 108 -4.96 12.82 -13.74
N ILE A 109 -4.52 12.24 -12.60
CA ILE A 109 -4.53 12.94 -11.31
C ILE A 109 -3.65 14.20 -11.37
N ARG A 110 -2.45 14.12 -11.96
CA ARG A 110 -1.60 15.28 -12.16
C ARG A 110 -2.31 16.38 -12.94
N MET A 111 -3.01 16.04 -14.03
CA MET A 111 -3.78 17.01 -14.81
C MET A 111 -4.93 17.63 -14.01
N LEU A 112 -5.59 16.84 -13.14
CA LEU A 112 -6.66 17.34 -12.28
C LEU A 112 -6.14 18.33 -11.23
N LEU A 113 -4.99 18.02 -10.59
CA LEU A 113 -4.42 18.77 -9.46
C LEU A 113 -3.52 19.92 -9.91
N SER A 114 -3.15 20.04 -11.19
CA SER A 114 -2.27 21.10 -11.68
C SER A 114 -2.88 22.50 -11.46
N ASP A 115 -2.02 23.54 -11.38
CA ASP A 115 -2.47 24.91 -11.13
C ASP A 115 -3.48 25.39 -12.18
N ASN A 116 -3.33 24.97 -13.44
CA ASN A 116 -4.27 25.22 -14.53
C ASN A 116 -5.18 24.01 -14.81
N GLY A 117 -5.34 23.11 -13.83
CA GLY A 117 -6.12 21.89 -13.97
C GLY A 117 -7.61 22.10 -13.78
N ILE A 118 -8.35 21.01 -13.98
CA ILE A 118 -9.82 21.02 -13.90
C ILE A 118 -10.28 21.46 -12.51
N LEU A 119 -9.60 21.01 -11.44
CA LEU A 119 -9.96 21.39 -10.07
C LEU A 119 -9.91 22.91 -9.88
N ASN A 120 -8.80 23.54 -10.26
CA ASN A 120 -8.63 25.00 -10.11
C ASN A 120 -9.54 25.77 -11.07
N SER A 121 -9.83 25.25 -12.25
CA SER A 121 -10.80 25.84 -13.17
C SER A 121 -12.22 25.89 -12.57
N VAL A 122 -12.65 24.81 -11.91
CA VAL A 122 -13.95 24.75 -11.21
C VAL A 122 -13.97 25.68 -10.00
N LEU A 123 -12.88 25.72 -9.19
CA LEU A 123 -12.77 26.62 -8.05
C LEU A 123 -12.83 28.09 -8.49
N SER A 124 -12.12 28.46 -9.56
CA SER A 124 -12.16 29.80 -10.14
C SER A 124 -13.56 30.18 -10.65
N ALA A 125 -14.27 29.26 -11.28
CA ALA A 125 -15.65 29.48 -11.73
C ALA A 125 -16.63 29.70 -10.56
N LEU A 126 -16.30 29.14 -9.37
CA LEU A 126 -17.06 29.32 -8.14
C LEU A 126 -16.56 30.53 -7.29
N ASN A 127 -15.63 31.34 -7.80
CA ASN A 127 -14.94 32.42 -7.07
C ASN A 127 -14.27 31.95 -5.76
N LEU A 128 -13.78 30.69 -5.72
CA LEU A 128 -13.02 30.14 -4.61
C LEU A 128 -11.50 30.28 -4.88
N PRO A 129 -10.68 30.36 -3.82
CA PRO A 129 -9.23 30.46 -4.00
C PRO A 129 -8.66 29.21 -4.68
N ASN A 130 -7.69 29.39 -5.57
CA ASN A 130 -7.01 28.31 -6.24
C ASN A 130 -6.15 27.50 -5.26
N PHE A 131 -6.05 26.20 -5.51
CA PHE A 131 -5.35 25.23 -4.68
C PHE A 131 -4.04 24.84 -5.38
N SER A 132 -2.91 25.35 -4.91
CA SER A 132 -1.59 24.94 -5.42
C SER A 132 -1.06 23.81 -4.55
N ILE A 133 -1.41 22.58 -4.92
CA ILE A 133 -1.04 21.37 -4.18
C ILE A 133 0.04 20.55 -4.89
N MET A 134 0.27 20.79 -6.18
CA MET A 134 1.26 20.06 -6.96
C MET A 134 2.67 20.24 -6.39
N TYR A 135 3.47 19.19 -6.54
CA TYR A 135 4.85 19.12 -6.06
C TYR A 135 5.00 19.21 -4.54
N THR A 136 3.98 18.77 -3.82
CA THR A 136 3.97 18.68 -2.36
C THR A 136 3.75 17.25 -1.88
N PRO A 137 4.12 16.92 -0.63
CA PRO A 137 3.79 15.63 -0.03
C PRO A 137 2.28 15.31 -0.05
N ALA A 138 1.42 16.33 0.03
CA ALA A 138 -0.03 16.15 0.00
C ALA A 138 -0.52 15.65 -1.36
N ALA A 139 0.04 16.12 -2.48
CA ALA A 139 -0.28 15.62 -3.81
C ALA A 139 0.07 14.13 -3.94
N ILE A 140 1.23 13.73 -3.39
CA ILE A 140 1.67 12.32 -3.39
C ILE A 140 0.69 11.47 -2.59
N VAL A 141 0.29 11.90 -1.38
CA VAL A 141 -0.70 11.19 -0.56
C VAL A 141 -2.03 11.03 -1.30
N ILE A 142 -2.52 12.07 -1.98
CA ILE A 142 -3.76 11.99 -2.77
C ILE A 142 -3.61 10.93 -3.88
N GLY A 143 -2.49 10.93 -4.60
CA GLY A 143 -2.20 9.93 -5.63
C GLY A 143 -2.15 8.52 -5.06
N MET A 144 -1.43 8.31 -3.95
CA MET A 144 -1.34 7.03 -3.26
C MET A 144 -2.71 6.56 -2.74
N VAL A 145 -3.49 7.44 -2.11
CA VAL A 145 -4.83 7.11 -1.61
C VAL A 145 -5.71 6.66 -2.77
N TYR A 146 -5.73 7.39 -3.87
CA TYR A 146 -6.52 7.00 -5.04
C TYR A 146 -6.12 5.63 -5.58
N ASP A 147 -4.82 5.37 -5.69
CA ASP A 147 -4.31 4.14 -6.29
C ASP A 147 -4.50 2.92 -5.38
N TYR A 148 -4.25 3.09 -4.08
CA TYR A 148 -4.28 1.99 -3.11
C TYR A 148 -5.63 1.81 -2.42
N PHE A 149 -6.59 2.71 -2.59
CA PHE A 149 -7.91 2.65 -1.95
C PHE A 149 -8.66 1.32 -2.16
N PRO A 150 -8.71 0.73 -3.37
CA PRO A 150 -9.36 -0.56 -3.58
C PRO A 150 -8.74 -1.70 -2.78
N PHE A 151 -7.40 -1.68 -2.58
CA PHE A 151 -6.68 -2.68 -1.81
C PHE A 151 -7.00 -2.63 -0.32
N MET A 152 -7.48 -1.50 0.19
CA MET A 152 -7.99 -1.39 1.56
C MET A 152 -9.46 -1.85 1.64
N VAL A 153 -10.30 -1.46 0.68
CA VAL A 153 -11.75 -1.78 0.69
C VAL A 153 -12.00 -3.28 0.58
N LEU A 154 -11.32 -3.97 -0.34
CA LEU A 154 -11.62 -5.36 -0.67
C LEU A 154 -11.41 -6.34 0.50
N PRO A 155 -10.29 -6.34 1.24
CA PRO A 155 -10.11 -7.22 2.39
C PRO A 155 -11.11 -6.95 3.51
N ILE A 156 -11.37 -5.67 3.82
CA ILE A 156 -12.35 -5.27 4.85
C ILE A 156 -13.74 -5.75 4.45
N TYR A 157 -14.16 -5.50 3.21
CA TYR A 157 -15.43 -5.96 2.67
C TYR A 157 -15.55 -7.49 2.76
N ASN A 158 -14.51 -8.22 2.35
CA ASN A 158 -14.49 -9.68 2.38
C ASN A 158 -14.59 -10.26 3.81
N ALA A 159 -14.04 -9.56 4.81
CA ALA A 159 -14.20 -9.94 6.20
C ALA A 159 -15.64 -9.66 6.68
N LEU A 160 -16.18 -8.50 6.34
CA LEU A 160 -17.53 -8.09 6.77
C LEU A 160 -18.66 -8.97 6.22
N ILE A 161 -18.55 -9.44 4.97
CA ILE A 161 -19.58 -10.32 4.37
C ILE A 161 -19.58 -11.73 4.92
N LYS A 162 -18.50 -12.14 5.61
CA LYS A 162 -18.40 -13.45 6.25
C LYS A 162 -19.07 -13.50 7.63
N ILE A 163 -19.43 -12.34 8.20
CA ILE A 163 -20.10 -12.27 9.50
C ILE A 163 -21.51 -12.86 9.33
N ASP A 164 -21.84 -13.87 10.14
CA ASP A 164 -23.14 -14.52 10.12
C ASP A 164 -24.24 -13.54 10.52
N PRO A 165 -25.27 -13.32 9.67
CA PRO A 165 -26.41 -12.46 10.00
C PRO A 165 -27.11 -12.86 11.31
N ASN A 166 -27.17 -14.15 11.61
CA ASN A 166 -27.82 -14.66 12.83
C ASN A 166 -27.15 -14.13 14.11
N LEU A 167 -25.81 -13.86 14.08
CA LEU A 167 -25.13 -13.21 15.22
C LEU A 167 -25.62 -11.79 15.45
N LEU A 168 -25.94 -11.07 14.37
CA LEU A 168 -26.42 -9.69 14.45
C LEU A 168 -27.89 -9.65 14.93
N GLU A 169 -28.71 -10.59 14.50
CA GLU A 169 -30.10 -10.76 14.92
C GLU A 169 -30.17 -11.14 16.40
N ALA A 170 -29.38 -12.16 16.83
CA ALA A 170 -29.32 -12.55 18.24
C ALA A 170 -28.84 -11.41 19.15
N ALA A 171 -27.89 -10.58 18.71
CA ALA A 171 -27.47 -9.40 19.45
C ALA A 171 -28.60 -8.38 19.59
N GLY A 172 -29.43 -8.19 18.55
CA GLY A 172 -30.62 -7.37 18.57
C GLY A 172 -31.66 -7.88 19.57
N ASP A 173 -31.95 -9.19 19.56
CA ASP A 173 -32.88 -9.83 20.48
C ASP A 173 -32.47 -9.69 21.96
N LEU A 174 -31.16 -9.67 22.21
CA LEU A 174 -30.58 -9.41 23.53
C LEU A 174 -30.53 -7.91 23.89
N GLY A 175 -31.15 -7.03 23.09
CA GLY A 175 -31.23 -5.59 23.33
C GLY A 175 -29.95 -4.81 23.07
N ALA A 176 -29.06 -5.34 22.25
CA ALA A 176 -27.84 -4.60 21.89
C ALA A 176 -28.17 -3.42 20.95
N THR A 177 -27.69 -2.23 21.29
CA THR A 177 -27.79 -1.05 20.42
C THR A 177 -26.84 -1.23 19.19
N PRO A 178 -27.16 -0.58 18.05
CA PRO A 178 -26.30 -0.67 16.85
C PRO A 178 -24.83 -0.36 17.11
N GLY A 179 -24.52 0.62 17.97
CA GLY A 179 -23.16 0.96 18.36
C GLY A 179 -22.47 -0.12 19.20
N ARG A 180 -23.24 -0.83 20.07
CA ARG A 180 -22.73 -1.95 20.85
C ARG A 180 -22.46 -3.16 19.95
N THR A 181 -23.36 -3.48 19.04
CA THR A 181 -23.18 -4.53 18.02
C THR A 181 -21.96 -4.24 17.17
N PHE A 182 -21.78 -3.01 16.70
CA PHE A 182 -20.60 -2.60 15.94
C PHE A 182 -19.30 -2.85 16.74
N ARG A 183 -19.20 -2.30 17.94
CA ARG A 183 -17.95 -2.35 18.73
C ARG A 183 -17.61 -3.75 19.26
N LYS A 184 -18.62 -4.58 19.58
CA LYS A 184 -18.42 -5.88 20.22
C LYS A 184 -18.46 -7.07 19.26
N ILE A 185 -19.05 -6.91 18.07
CA ILE A 185 -19.22 -8.01 17.11
C ILE A 185 -18.59 -7.65 15.76
N ILE A 186 -19.09 -6.60 15.09
CA ILE A 186 -18.69 -6.30 13.72
C ILE A 186 -17.21 -5.91 13.65
N PHE A 187 -16.77 -4.98 14.47
CA PHE A 187 -15.39 -4.49 14.44
C PHE A 187 -14.38 -5.59 14.77
N PRO A 188 -14.50 -6.35 15.88
CA PRO A 188 -13.56 -7.43 16.18
C PRO A 188 -13.50 -8.50 15.09
N LEU A 189 -14.63 -8.94 14.56
CA LEU A 189 -14.69 -9.94 13.49
C LEU A 189 -14.16 -9.42 12.15
N SER A 190 -14.10 -8.11 11.95
CA SER A 190 -13.52 -7.49 10.74
C SER A 190 -12.03 -7.18 10.85
N VAL A 191 -11.42 -7.25 12.05
CA VAL A 191 -10.00 -6.93 12.29
C VAL A 191 -9.05 -7.68 11.35
N PRO A 192 -9.20 -8.99 11.08
CA PRO A 192 -8.32 -9.67 10.13
C PRO A 192 -8.34 -9.04 8.73
N GLY A 193 -9.51 -8.58 8.27
CA GLY A 193 -9.65 -7.84 7.03
C GLY A 193 -9.00 -6.45 7.06
N VAL A 194 -9.09 -5.76 8.19
CA VAL A 194 -8.42 -4.46 8.41
C VAL A 194 -6.90 -4.62 8.36
N ILE A 195 -6.35 -5.62 9.05
CA ILE A 195 -4.90 -5.89 9.06
C ILE A 195 -4.42 -6.23 7.65
N SER A 196 -5.13 -7.10 6.93
CA SER A 196 -4.81 -7.41 5.54
C SER A 196 -4.83 -6.17 4.64
N GLY A 197 -5.85 -5.30 4.78
CA GLY A 197 -5.95 -4.04 4.04
C GLY A 197 -4.81 -3.07 4.37
N ILE A 198 -4.46 -2.93 5.65
CA ILE A 198 -3.33 -2.11 6.10
C ILE A 198 -2.04 -2.61 5.44
N THR A 199 -1.77 -3.90 5.47
CA THR A 199 -0.57 -4.49 4.87
C THR A 199 -0.53 -4.25 3.36
N MET A 200 -1.66 -4.43 2.65
CA MET A 200 -1.76 -4.25 1.20
C MET A 200 -1.60 -2.79 0.75
N VAL A 201 -1.82 -1.82 1.63
CA VAL A 201 -1.63 -0.39 1.34
C VAL A 201 -0.27 0.10 1.84
N PHE A 202 0.10 -0.23 3.06
CA PHE A 202 1.30 0.29 3.72
C PHE A 202 2.59 -0.15 3.03
N VAL A 203 2.69 -1.45 2.69
CA VAL A 203 3.91 -2.02 2.09
C VAL A 203 4.27 -1.37 0.75
N PRO A 204 3.38 -1.30 -0.25
CA PRO A 204 3.71 -0.62 -1.50
C PRO A 204 3.90 0.89 -1.31
N SER A 205 3.19 1.54 -0.38
CA SER A 205 3.33 2.97 -0.12
C SER A 205 4.74 3.36 0.36
N ILE A 206 5.43 2.51 1.11
CA ILE A 206 6.80 2.82 1.57
C ILE A 206 7.79 2.83 0.40
N SER A 207 7.65 1.90 -0.53
CA SER A 207 8.54 1.73 -1.68
C SER A 207 8.10 2.53 -2.91
N GLU A 208 7.07 3.37 -2.77
CA GLU A 208 6.52 4.14 -3.87
C GLU A 208 7.54 5.17 -4.39
N PHE A 209 7.71 5.22 -5.71
CA PHE A 209 8.57 6.18 -6.37
C PHE A 209 7.92 6.84 -7.59
N VAL A 210 7.07 6.12 -8.33
CA VAL A 210 6.45 6.63 -9.57
C VAL A 210 5.47 7.76 -9.28
N ILE A 211 4.61 7.60 -8.27
CA ILE A 211 3.67 8.65 -7.85
C ILE A 211 4.44 9.86 -7.34
N ALA A 212 5.53 9.61 -6.58
CA ALA A 212 6.38 10.66 -6.07
C ALA A 212 7.09 11.45 -7.19
N ASP A 213 7.56 10.78 -8.24
CA ASP A 213 8.16 11.45 -9.39
C ASP A 213 7.15 12.31 -10.16
N ILE A 214 5.98 11.76 -10.44
CA ILE A 214 4.98 12.44 -11.26
C ILE A 214 4.30 13.59 -10.49
N LEU A 215 3.90 13.37 -9.23
CA LEU A 215 3.16 14.35 -8.44
C LEU A 215 4.06 15.21 -7.54
N GLY A 216 5.22 14.68 -7.11
CA GLY A 216 6.24 15.40 -6.35
C GLY A 216 7.22 16.19 -7.23
N GLY A 217 7.36 15.82 -8.51
CA GLY A 217 8.14 16.54 -9.50
C GLY A 217 9.62 16.74 -9.12
N GLY A 218 10.23 15.76 -8.47
CA GLY A 218 11.62 15.81 -7.99
C GLY A 218 11.87 16.71 -6.77
N LYS A 219 10.84 17.42 -6.26
CA LYS A 219 10.96 18.25 -5.05
C LYS A 219 10.78 17.46 -3.76
N VAL A 220 10.12 16.33 -3.84
CA VAL A 220 9.85 15.42 -2.72
C VAL A 220 10.58 14.11 -3.00
N LEU A 221 11.64 13.84 -2.25
CA LEU A 221 12.48 12.67 -2.44
C LEU A 221 12.09 11.59 -1.42
N LEU A 222 11.60 10.47 -1.91
CA LEU A 222 11.28 9.27 -1.13
C LEU A 222 12.41 8.23 -1.25
N ILE A 223 12.42 7.26 -0.36
CA ILE A 223 13.45 6.21 -0.39
C ILE A 223 13.38 5.38 -1.68
N GLY A 224 12.17 5.14 -2.22
CA GLY A 224 11.97 4.48 -3.49
C GLY A 224 12.61 5.24 -4.66
N ASN A 225 12.52 6.58 -4.66
CA ASN A 225 13.19 7.42 -5.69
C ASN A 225 14.71 7.30 -5.61
N ILE A 226 15.29 7.28 -4.40
CA ILE A 226 16.74 7.10 -4.24
C ILE A 226 17.18 5.75 -4.81
N ILE A 227 16.49 4.68 -4.44
CA ILE A 227 16.79 3.32 -4.96
C ILE A 227 16.70 3.29 -6.48
N GLU A 228 15.64 3.84 -7.04
CA GLU A 228 15.43 3.91 -8.50
C GLU A 228 16.54 4.71 -9.19
N GLN A 229 16.91 5.87 -8.65
CA GLN A 229 17.97 6.71 -9.19
C GLN A 229 19.33 6.03 -9.17
N GLU A 230 19.69 5.32 -8.08
CA GLU A 230 20.96 4.59 -7.98
C GLU A 230 21.06 3.47 -9.01
N PHE A 231 19.97 2.74 -9.28
CA PHE A 231 19.95 1.71 -10.30
C PHE A 231 19.97 2.26 -11.73
N ASN A 232 19.21 3.31 -12.03
CA ASN A 232 18.97 3.79 -13.39
C ASN A 232 19.88 4.94 -13.82
N GLN A 233 20.20 5.87 -12.91
CA GLN A 233 20.93 7.11 -13.23
C GLN A 233 22.35 7.11 -12.63
N GLY A 234 22.49 6.73 -11.37
CA GLY A 234 23.77 6.70 -10.66
C GLY A 234 24.65 5.54 -11.07
N ASN A 235 24.08 4.51 -11.72
CA ASN A 235 24.76 3.27 -12.10
C ASN A 235 25.49 2.61 -10.92
N ASN A 236 25.06 2.93 -9.69
CA ASN A 236 25.64 2.45 -8.44
C ASN A 236 24.78 1.31 -7.86
N TRP A 237 24.84 0.17 -8.51
CA TRP A 237 24.08 -1.03 -8.14
C TRP A 237 24.38 -1.51 -6.72
N HIS A 238 25.60 -1.24 -6.23
CA HIS A 238 25.99 -1.62 -4.88
C HIS A 238 25.21 -0.83 -3.83
N LEU A 239 25.16 0.50 -3.97
CA LEU A 239 24.42 1.37 -3.05
C LEU A 239 22.91 1.13 -3.14
N GLY A 240 22.35 1.10 -4.36
CA GLY A 240 20.93 0.82 -4.58
C GLY A 240 20.50 -0.51 -3.96
N SER A 241 21.32 -1.57 -4.13
CA SER A 241 21.07 -2.88 -3.51
C SER A 241 21.18 -2.85 -1.99
N GLY A 242 22.17 -2.15 -1.43
CA GLY A 242 22.34 -2.01 0.01
C GLY A 242 21.11 -1.36 0.69
N ILE A 243 20.64 -0.24 0.13
CA ILE A 243 19.44 0.47 0.62
C ILE A 243 18.19 -0.42 0.44
N SER A 244 18.07 -1.14 -0.68
CA SER A 244 16.96 -2.06 -0.94
C SER A 244 16.89 -3.19 0.08
N ILE A 245 18.04 -3.76 0.51
CA ILE A 245 18.09 -4.80 1.55
C ILE A 245 17.56 -4.24 2.89
N VAL A 246 17.97 -3.04 3.28
CA VAL A 246 17.48 -2.42 4.52
C VAL A 246 15.97 -2.21 4.46
N LEU A 247 15.47 -1.69 3.34
CA LEU A 247 14.04 -1.47 3.15
C LEU A 247 13.27 -2.80 3.18
N MET A 248 13.80 -3.85 2.55
CA MET A 248 13.20 -5.19 2.54
C MET A 248 13.11 -5.76 3.97
N ILE A 249 14.18 -5.67 4.75
CA ILE A 249 14.18 -6.11 6.17
C ILE A 249 13.12 -5.32 6.97
N PHE A 250 13.06 -4.01 6.78
CA PHE A 250 12.08 -3.18 7.46
C PHE A 250 10.64 -3.58 7.11
N ILE A 251 10.35 -3.85 5.84
CA ILE A 251 9.04 -4.32 5.38
C ILE A 251 8.71 -5.68 6.00
N PHE A 252 9.64 -6.65 5.98
CA PHE A 252 9.41 -7.96 6.58
C PHE A 252 9.12 -7.87 8.08
N VAL A 253 9.87 -7.06 8.82
CA VAL A 253 9.63 -6.84 10.25
C VAL A 253 8.25 -6.23 10.50
N SER A 254 7.86 -5.22 9.71
CA SER A 254 6.54 -4.59 9.85
C SER A 254 5.39 -5.55 9.51
N MET A 255 5.54 -6.42 8.51
CA MET A 255 4.56 -7.47 8.19
C MET A 255 4.45 -8.51 9.32
N MET A 256 5.57 -9.00 9.85
CA MET A 256 5.56 -9.95 10.97
C MET A 256 4.84 -9.38 12.20
N ILE A 257 5.07 -8.11 12.53
CA ILE A 257 4.38 -7.44 13.65
C ILE A 257 2.87 -7.35 13.38
N GLY A 258 2.46 -7.07 12.14
CA GLY A 258 1.06 -7.03 11.73
C GLY A 258 0.37 -8.39 11.87
N GLU A 259 0.99 -9.46 11.37
CA GLU A 259 0.45 -10.83 11.43
C GLU A 259 0.37 -11.38 12.86
N MET A 260 1.37 -11.13 13.70
CA MET A 260 1.35 -11.56 15.09
C MET A 260 0.19 -10.95 15.89
N LYS A 261 -0.21 -9.72 15.59
CA LYS A 261 -1.39 -9.10 16.20
C LYS A 261 -2.70 -9.66 15.65
N GLY A 262 -2.76 -9.99 14.35
CA GLY A 262 -3.94 -10.57 13.72
C GLY A 262 -4.23 -12.01 14.18
N SER A 263 -3.22 -12.85 14.23
CA SER A 263 -3.36 -14.25 14.67
C SER A 263 -3.60 -14.40 16.17
N GLY A 264 -3.11 -13.48 16.99
CA GLY A 264 -3.36 -13.46 18.44
C GLY A 264 -4.83 -13.19 18.80
N GLU A 265 -5.55 -12.42 18.00
CA GLU A 265 -6.98 -12.16 18.21
C GLU A 265 -7.85 -13.32 17.73
N GLU A 266 -7.49 -14.03 16.67
CA GLU A 266 -8.19 -15.28 16.28
C GLU A 266 -8.10 -16.36 17.36
N ALA A 267 -6.93 -16.52 18.00
CA ALA A 267 -6.74 -17.49 19.07
C ALA A 267 -7.49 -17.14 20.37
N SER A 268 -7.84 -15.89 20.60
CA SER A 268 -8.58 -15.44 21.80
C SER A 268 -10.10 -15.52 21.66
N LEU A 269 -10.61 -15.83 20.47
CA LEU A 269 -12.06 -15.92 20.18
C LEU A 269 -12.60 -17.38 20.26
N TRP A 270 -11.74 -18.36 20.57
CA TRP A 270 -12.05 -19.78 20.84
C TRP A 270 -11.67 -20.11 22.30
#